data_3f952b78ef50c7f8acd02dda7fbd1230
#
_entry.id   3f952b78ef50c7f8acd02dda7fbd1230
#
_cell.length_a   1.000
_cell.length_b   1.000
_cell.length_c   1.000
_cell.angle_alpha   90.00
_cell.angle_beta   90.00
_cell.angle_gamma   90.00
#
_symmetry.space_group_name_H-M   'P 1'
#
loop_
_entity.id
_entity.type
_entity.pdbx_description
1 polymer ?
#
loop_
_entity_poly.entity_id
_entity_poly.type
_entity_poly.pdbx_seq_one_letter_code
_entity_poly.pdbx_strand_id
1 'polypeptide(L)'
;MENTAINLMFDLASGREIYDDEQGRVISKAEANDAVRKVCFEELGITEKSTEKQMMRALKSDKAVALFEVIEEIIEKEIEYGFRDNEFFNNFVETRNLADGDRTDFWTDTDIILNVAKVSGDQHDYTIQRLAEGSSFTVPTSRYAVKVGGDIRLFLTGRKDWSELIDAVAKAYTHKIQDELYAEFMNAASKLPVTTGFKGTGALTKDKKDEFDEIISNVATANNVSSVVIMGTKTALKKLNALAGNGSVEWVAASQKEAVANTGILGSYEGTSLLEIPQRFKDNTLANKLVDPTILLVFPVIDYKPVKFIDGGETTLEVTEAGANADDMQTYEAQRRMGIATIITRQFGQWDLDA
;
A
#
# COMPACT_ATOMS: atom_id res chain seq x y z
N MET A 1 19.32 -16.26 17.67
CA MET A 1 19.93 -14.92 17.38
C MET A 1 19.45 -13.89 18.37
N GLU A 2 20.31 -13.04 18.89
CA GLU A 2 19.88 -12.01 19.82
C GLU A 2 19.05 -10.95 19.09
N ASN A 3 18.01 -10.41 19.75
CA ASN A 3 17.13 -9.35 19.20
C ASN A 3 17.91 -8.16 18.61
N THR A 4 19.11 -7.90 19.13
CA THR A 4 20.02 -6.84 18.66
C THR A 4 20.48 -7.07 17.20
N ALA A 5 20.78 -8.32 16.82
CA ALA A 5 21.24 -8.65 15.46
C ALA A 5 20.10 -8.53 14.45
N ILE A 6 18.87 -8.92 14.82
CA ILE A 6 17.68 -8.79 13.99
C ILE A 6 17.38 -7.31 13.74
N ASN A 7 17.44 -6.47 14.78
CA ASN A 7 17.21 -5.04 14.66
C ASN A 7 18.28 -4.37 13.77
N LEU A 8 19.56 -4.77 13.93
CA LEU A 8 20.65 -4.28 13.09
C LEU A 8 20.43 -4.64 11.60
N MET A 9 20.02 -5.86 11.32
CA MET A 9 19.70 -6.30 9.95
C MET A 9 18.50 -5.54 9.37
N PHE A 10 17.49 -5.30 10.20
CA PHE A 10 16.30 -4.53 9.80
C PHE A 10 16.64 -3.07 9.51
N ASP A 11 17.39 -2.39 10.38
CA ASP A 11 17.79 -0.99 10.17
C ASP A 11 18.70 -0.84 8.95
N LEU A 12 19.56 -1.84 8.69
CA LEU A 12 20.42 -1.87 7.52
C LEU A 12 19.61 -2.05 6.22
N ALA A 13 18.61 -2.93 6.21
CA ALA A 13 17.74 -3.17 5.06
C ALA A 13 16.84 -1.97 4.78
N SER A 14 16.27 -1.34 5.82
CA SER A 14 15.41 -0.16 5.70
C SER A 14 16.17 1.13 5.37
N GLY A 15 17.51 1.09 5.37
CA GLY A 15 18.35 2.26 5.07
C GLY A 15 18.32 3.33 6.15
N ARG A 16 17.96 2.98 7.38
CA ARG A 16 17.96 3.88 8.53
C ARG A 16 19.37 4.18 9.02
N GLU A 17 19.51 5.28 9.74
CA GLU A 17 20.75 5.56 10.48
C GLU A 17 20.91 4.55 11.60
N ILE A 18 22.04 3.84 11.61
CA ILE A 18 22.36 2.81 12.59
C ILE A 18 23.28 3.42 13.63
N TYR A 19 22.90 3.30 14.89
CA TYR A 19 23.68 3.80 16.01
C TYR A 19 24.36 2.63 16.74
N ASP A 20 25.60 2.84 17.14
CA ASP A 20 26.29 1.96 18.07
C ASP A 20 25.75 2.22 19.48
N ASP A 21 25.07 1.22 20.07
CA ASP A 21 24.44 1.34 21.39
C ASP A 21 25.45 1.66 22.51
N GLU A 22 26.72 1.29 22.34
CA GLU A 22 27.74 1.54 23.33
C GLU A 22 28.33 2.95 23.24
N GLN A 23 28.34 3.57 22.07
CA GLN A 23 29.05 4.85 21.86
C GLN A 23 28.15 5.98 21.31
N GLY A 24 26.91 5.70 20.91
CA GLY A 24 25.97 6.65 20.27
C GLY A 24 26.51 7.22 18.93
N ARG A 25 27.42 6.49 18.28
CA ARG A 25 28.05 6.86 17.01
C ARG A 25 27.23 6.24 15.87
N VAL A 26 26.97 7.02 14.83
CA VAL A 26 26.40 6.50 13.57
C VAL A 26 27.41 5.56 12.92
N ILE A 27 26.99 4.31 12.68
CA ILE A 27 27.80 3.29 12.04
C ILE A 27 27.62 3.40 10.52
N SER A 28 28.70 3.26 9.78
CA SER A 28 28.63 3.23 8.32
C SER A 28 27.96 1.93 7.83
N LYS A 29 27.32 2.01 6.66
CA LYS A 29 26.68 0.83 6.03
C LYS A 29 27.65 -0.34 5.86
N ALA A 30 28.93 -0.08 5.58
CA ALA A 30 29.97 -1.11 5.45
C ALA A 30 30.26 -1.80 6.80
N GLU A 31 30.41 -1.03 7.89
CA GLU A 31 30.63 -1.58 9.24
C GLU A 31 29.42 -2.42 9.69
N ALA A 32 28.20 -1.96 9.40
CA ALA A 32 26.98 -2.70 9.72
C ALA A 32 26.88 -4.02 8.95
N ASN A 33 27.18 -4.01 7.66
CA ASN A 33 27.25 -5.25 6.85
C ASN A 33 28.31 -6.23 7.35
N ASP A 34 29.47 -5.74 7.80
CA ASP A 34 30.50 -6.58 8.40
C ASP A 34 30.07 -7.17 9.74
N ALA A 35 29.32 -6.42 10.55
CA ALA A 35 28.73 -6.92 11.79
C ALA A 35 27.70 -8.02 11.51
N VAL A 36 26.77 -7.79 10.57
CA VAL A 36 25.80 -8.82 10.13
C VAL A 36 26.51 -10.07 9.63
N ARG A 37 27.55 -9.93 8.82
CA ARG A 37 28.33 -11.07 8.32
C ARG A 37 28.97 -11.88 9.44
N LYS A 38 29.51 -11.22 10.47
CA LYS A 38 30.08 -11.89 11.65
C LYS A 38 29.03 -12.71 12.39
N VAL A 39 27.84 -12.13 12.61
CA VAL A 39 26.72 -12.86 13.24
C VAL A 39 26.33 -14.08 12.39
N CYS A 40 26.22 -13.94 11.07
CA CYS A 40 25.94 -15.07 10.19
C CYS A 40 27.02 -16.16 10.26
N PHE A 41 28.29 -15.79 10.37
CA PHE A 41 29.40 -16.76 10.54
C PHE A 41 29.31 -17.49 11.87
N GLU A 42 29.02 -16.80 12.96
CA GLU A 42 28.85 -17.39 14.29
C GLU A 42 27.71 -18.39 14.31
N GLU A 43 26.56 -18.03 13.77
CA GLU A 43 25.37 -18.91 13.69
C GLU A 43 25.64 -20.17 12.83
N LEU A 44 26.27 -19.97 11.67
CA LEU A 44 26.64 -21.08 10.79
C LEU A 44 27.81 -21.90 11.32
N GLY A 45 28.53 -21.41 12.33
CA GLY A 45 29.73 -22.07 12.90
C GLY A 45 30.90 -22.10 11.92
N ILE A 46 31.03 -21.06 11.10
CA ILE A 46 32.12 -20.88 10.13
C ILE A 46 32.92 -19.63 10.46
N THR A 47 34.05 -19.46 9.82
CA THR A 47 34.92 -18.30 9.96
C THR A 47 35.24 -17.70 8.58
N GLU A 48 35.74 -16.48 8.56
CA GLU A 48 36.16 -15.82 7.30
C GLU A 48 37.22 -16.62 6.51
N LYS A 49 37.97 -17.47 7.21
CA LYS A 49 38.98 -18.36 6.60
C LYS A 49 38.44 -19.70 6.17
N SER A 50 37.13 -19.96 6.35
CA SER A 50 36.52 -21.22 5.94
C SER A 50 36.57 -21.41 4.44
N THR A 51 36.83 -22.63 4.00
CA THR A 51 36.84 -22.93 2.58
C THR A 51 35.42 -22.93 2.02
N GLU A 52 35.27 -22.66 0.73
CA GLU A 52 34.01 -22.70 0.03
C GLU A 52 33.18 -23.96 0.30
N LYS A 53 33.86 -25.10 0.34
CA LYS A 53 33.23 -26.39 0.68
C LYS A 53 32.70 -26.47 2.12
N GLN A 54 33.36 -25.79 3.06
CA GLN A 54 32.86 -25.68 4.44
C GLN A 54 31.66 -24.75 4.53
N MET A 55 31.69 -23.61 3.84
CA MET A 55 30.57 -22.71 3.75
C MET A 55 29.33 -23.39 3.17
N MET A 56 29.49 -24.15 2.06
CA MET A 56 28.38 -24.89 1.45
C MET A 56 27.82 -25.99 2.35
N ARG A 57 28.66 -26.61 3.17
CA ARG A 57 28.19 -27.61 4.15
C ARG A 57 27.42 -26.95 5.30
N ALA A 58 27.89 -25.82 5.78
CA ALA A 58 27.22 -25.08 6.82
C ALA A 58 25.81 -24.61 6.37
N LEU A 59 25.67 -24.17 5.13
CA LEU A 59 24.39 -23.79 4.54
C LEU A 59 23.41 -24.95 4.33
N LYS A 60 23.88 -26.16 4.34
CA LYS A 60 23.05 -27.40 4.28
C LYS A 60 22.76 -27.98 5.67
N SER A 61 23.15 -27.29 6.72
CA SER A 61 22.92 -27.74 8.10
C SER A 61 21.68 -27.08 8.69
N ASP A 62 21.13 -27.66 9.76
CA ASP A 62 20.00 -27.12 10.50
C ASP A 62 20.24 -25.69 11.04
N LYS A 63 21.51 -25.28 11.16
CA LYS A 63 21.88 -23.92 11.56
C LYS A 63 21.50 -22.87 10.51
N ALA A 64 21.45 -23.25 9.24
CA ALA A 64 21.02 -22.35 8.18
C ALA A 64 19.53 -22.05 8.28
N VAL A 65 18.72 -22.95 8.81
CA VAL A 65 17.28 -22.73 9.01
C VAL A 65 17.05 -21.54 9.93
N ALA A 66 17.75 -21.47 11.07
CA ALA A 66 17.64 -20.34 11.98
C ALA A 66 18.04 -19.01 11.35
N LEU A 67 19.00 -18.99 10.43
CA LEU A 67 19.38 -17.79 9.69
C LEU A 67 18.26 -17.37 8.73
N PHE A 68 17.62 -18.31 8.04
CA PHE A 68 16.53 -18.02 7.11
C PHE A 68 15.27 -17.55 7.83
N GLU A 69 14.93 -18.10 9.00
CA GLU A 69 13.84 -17.61 9.86
C GLU A 69 14.02 -16.13 10.23
N VAL A 70 15.26 -15.72 10.52
CA VAL A 70 15.56 -14.30 10.80
C VAL A 70 15.36 -13.42 9.56
N ILE A 71 15.75 -13.89 8.38
CA ILE A 71 15.54 -13.17 7.12
C ILE A 71 14.04 -13.01 6.85
N GLU A 72 13.24 -14.04 7.09
CA GLU A 72 11.78 -13.99 6.98
C GLU A 72 11.20 -12.91 7.89
N GLU A 73 11.59 -12.89 9.16
CA GLU A 73 11.12 -11.89 10.13
C GLU A 73 11.47 -10.44 9.69
N ILE A 74 12.67 -10.25 9.12
CA ILE A 74 13.08 -8.93 8.63
C ILE A 74 12.25 -8.52 7.41
N ILE A 75 12.01 -9.42 6.47
CA ILE A 75 11.17 -9.15 5.31
C ILE A 75 9.75 -8.76 5.75
N GLU A 76 9.18 -9.45 6.73
CA GLU A 76 7.86 -9.14 7.29
C GLU A 76 7.80 -7.73 7.89
N LYS A 77 8.78 -7.39 8.72
CA LYS A 77 8.90 -6.05 9.32
C LYS A 77 9.06 -4.96 8.28
N GLU A 78 9.86 -5.19 7.24
CA GLU A 78 10.04 -4.24 6.13
C GLU A 78 8.75 -4.02 5.33
N ILE A 79 8.00 -5.08 5.04
CA ILE A 79 6.72 -4.98 4.36
C ILE A 79 5.72 -4.18 5.21
N GLU A 80 5.60 -4.51 6.49
CA GLU A 80 4.71 -3.81 7.42
C GLU A 80 5.07 -2.32 7.52
N TYR A 81 6.36 -2.02 7.62
CA TYR A 81 6.85 -0.65 7.70
C TYR A 81 6.59 0.15 6.43
N GLY A 82 6.75 -0.46 5.27
CA GLY A 82 6.56 0.18 3.97
C GLY A 82 5.13 0.68 3.71
N PHE A 83 4.13 0.24 4.50
CA PHE A 83 2.76 0.73 4.42
C PHE A 83 2.47 1.89 5.37
N ARG A 84 3.24 2.07 6.45
CA ARG A 84 2.93 3.07 7.51
C ARG A 84 2.98 4.50 7.01
N ASP A 85 3.85 4.81 6.06
CA ASP A 85 4.02 6.15 5.51
C ASP A 85 3.11 6.44 4.30
N ASN A 86 2.28 5.48 3.90
CA ASN A 86 1.39 5.64 2.77
C ASN A 86 0.04 6.23 3.21
N GLU A 87 -0.24 7.48 2.82
CA GLU A 87 -1.48 8.19 3.16
C GLU A 87 -2.74 7.47 2.66
N PHE A 88 -2.71 6.90 1.46
CA PHE A 88 -3.82 6.12 0.93
C PHE A 88 -4.08 4.89 1.80
N PHE A 89 -3.02 4.16 2.15
CA PHE A 89 -3.14 2.97 2.99
C PHE A 89 -3.75 3.31 4.35
N ASN A 90 -3.26 4.36 4.99
CA ASN A 90 -3.73 4.76 6.31
C ASN A 90 -5.20 5.21 6.32
N ASN A 91 -5.65 5.89 5.27
CA ASN A 91 -6.99 6.49 5.22
C ASN A 91 -8.03 5.57 4.60
N PHE A 92 -7.66 4.69 3.67
CA PHE A 92 -8.61 3.91 2.86
C PHE A 92 -8.50 2.40 3.00
N VAL A 93 -7.48 1.87 3.69
CA VAL A 93 -7.27 0.43 3.82
C VAL A 93 -7.46 -0.04 5.25
N GLU A 94 -8.39 -0.96 5.45
CA GLU A 94 -8.53 -1.72 6.71
C GLU A 94 -7.75 -3.02 6.60
N THR A 95 -6.76 -3.18 7.46
CA THR A 95 -5.91 -4.39 7.49
C THR A 95 -6.37 -5.33 8.60
N ARG A 96 -6.47 -6.61 8.28
CA ARG A 96 -6.66 -7.69 9.26
C ARG A 96 -5.61 -8.76 9.06
N ASN A 97 -4.93 -9.10 10.14
CA ASN A 97 -4.03 -10.25 10.18
C ASN A 97 -4.85 -11.50 10.46
N LEU A 98 -4.64 -12.53 9.67
CA LEU A 98 -5.36 -13.78 9.76
C LEU A 98 -4.42 -14.93 10.07
N ALA A 99 -4.76 -15.74 11.08
CA ALA A 99 -4.14 -17.04 11.27
C ALA A 99 -4.67 -18.05 10.23
N ASP A 100 -3.86 -19.05 9.91
CA ASP A 100 -4.28 -20.12 8.98
C ASP A 100 -5.53 -20.84 9.50
N GLY A 101 -6.59 -20.82 8.67
CA GLY A 101 -7.88 -21.47 8.99
C GLY A 101 -9.00 -20.55 9.47
N ASP A 102 -8.70 -19.28 9.75
CA ASP A 102 -9.72 -18.31 10.14
C ASP A 102 -10.52 -17.80 8.94
N ARG A 103 -11.77 -17.37 9.21
CA ARG A 103 -12.64 -16.79 8.18
C ARG A 103 -12.30 -15.32 7.97
N THR A 104 -12.29 -14.95 6.69
CA THR A 104 -11.99 -13.61 6.20
C THR A 104 -13.23 -12.74 6.05
N ASP A 105 -14.15 -12.80 7.03
CA ASP A 105 -15.41 -12.10 6.94
C ASP A 105 -15.30 -10.68 7.48
N PHE A 106 -15.70 -9.71 6.66
CA PHE A 106 -15.89 -8.33 7.05
C PHE A 106 -17.37 -8.05 7.17
N TRP A 107 -17.74 -7.38 8.24
CA TRP A 107 -19.10 -6.94 8.48
C TRP A 107 -19.24 -5.48 8.08
N THR A 108 -20.27 -5.18 7.31
CA THR A 108 -20.60 -3.80 6.95
C THR A 108 -21.98 -3.45 7.49
N ASP A 109 -22.03 -2.39 8.28
CA ASP A 109 -23.29 -1.80 8.67
C ASP A 109 -23.88 -0.99 7.53
N THR A 110 -25.18 -1.07 7.36
CA THR A 110 -25.89 -0.19 6.45
C THR A 110 -26.32 1.05 7.24
N ASP A 111 -25.80 2.22 6.87
CA ASP A 111 -26.28 3.47 7.45
C ASP A 111 -27.74 3.70 7.09
N ILE A 112 -28.57 3.68 8.11
CA ILE A 112 -29.97 3.99 7.99
C ILE A 112 -30.19 5.40 8.52
N ILE A 113 -30.66 6.28 7.67
CA ILE A 113 -31.15 7.59 8.09
C ILE A 113 -32.56 7.37 8.64
N LEU A 114 -32.70 7.38 9.96
CA LEU A 114 -33.99 7.32 10.60
C LEU A 114 -34.71 8.69 10.45
N ASN A 115 -35.88 8.67 9.91
CA ASN A 115 -36.71 9.88 9.79
C ASN A 115 -37.35 10.21 11.13
N VAL A 116 -37.08 11.40 11.65
CA VAL A 116 -37.73 11.90 12.84
C VAL A 116 -39.00 12.65 12.43
N ALA A 117 -40.15 12.10 12.78
CA ALA A 117 -41.43 12.79 12.53
C ALA A 117 -41.70 13.82 13.62
N LYS A 118 -42.12 15.05 13.19
CA LYS A 118 -42.65 16.07 14.14
C LYS A 118 -44.05 15.68 14.53
N VAL A 119 -44.25 15.25 15.78
CA VAL A 119 -45.55 14.85 16.32
C VAL A 119 -46.26 16.08 16.93
N SER A 120 -47.48 16.37 16.47
CA SER A 120 -48.38 17.38 17.07
C SER A 120 -49.45 16.62 17.84
N GLY A 121 -49.75 17.11 19.03
CA GLY A 121 -50.47 16.54 20.16
C GLY A 121 -51.54 15.44 19.95
N ASP A 122 -52.20 15.32 18.82
CA ASP A 122 -53.24 14.30 18.55
C ASP A 122 -52.97 13.37 17.35
N GLN A 123 -51.86 13.53 16.65
CA GLN A 123 -51.50 12.67 15.54
C GLN A 123 -50.31 11.80 15.88
N HIS A 124 -50.53 10.51 16.08
CA HIS A 124 -49.52 9.52 16.40
C HIS A 124 -49.23 8.56 15.24
N ASP A 125 -49.48 8.97 14.02
CA ASP A 125 -49.29 8.12 12.85
C ASP A 125 -47.85 8.24 12.31
N TYR A 126 -46.91 7.56 12.94
CA TYR A 126 -45.55 7.39 12.43
C TYR A 126 -45.25 5.91 12.24
N THR A 127 -44.67 5.63 11.06
CA THR A 127 -44.34 4.27 10.64
C THR A 127 -43.14 3.75 11.40
N ILE A 128 -43.20 2.49 11.87
CA ILE A 128 -42.07 1.81 12.48
C ILE A 128 -40.97 1.63 11.44
N GLN A 129 -39.82 2.22 11.69
CA GLN A 129 -38.60 2.07 10.88
C GLN A 129 -37.77 0.95 11.47
N ARG A 130 -37.32 0.01 10.63
CA ARG A 130 -36.46 -1.10 11.06
C ARG A 130 -35.00 -0.74 10.81
N LEU A 131 -34.14 -1.10 11.77
CA LEU A 131 -32.70 -1.12 11.54
C LEU A 131 -32.41 -2.23 10.53
N ALA A 132 -31.64 -1.92 9.47
CA ALA A 132 -31.21 -2.96 8.54
C ALA A 132 -30.16 -3.86 9.25
N GLU A 133 -30.25 -5.12 8.94
CA GLU A 133 -29.17 -6.05 9.28
C GLU A 133 -28.00 -5.78 8.30
N GLY A 134 -26.79 -5.64 8.83
CA GLY A 134 -25.58 -5.49 8.02
C GLY A 134 -25.33 -6.71 7.14
N SER A 135 -24.40 -6.61 6.23
CA SER A 135 -23.98 -7.73 5.38
C SER A 135 -22.56 -8.16 5.71
N SER A 136 -22.30 -9.46 5.66
CA SER A 136 -20.94 -10.00 5.76
C SER A 136 -20.38 -10.27 4.36
N PHE A 137 -19.11 -9.91 4.17
CA PHE A 137 -18.38 -10.16 2.94
C PHE A 137 -17.13 -10.96 3.24
N THR A 138 -16.91 -12.03 2.50
CA THR A 138 -15.70 -12.83 2.58
C THR A 138 -14.70 -12.37 1.55
N VAL A 139 -13.48 -12.02 1.96
CA VAL A 139 -12.40 -11.62 1.06
C VAL A 139 -11.59 -12.86 0.70
N PRO A 140 -11.52 -13.23 -0.61
CA PRO A 140 -10.71 -14.37 -1.03
C PRO A 140 -9.22 -14.05 -0.86
N THR A 141 -8.45 -15.02 -0.37
CA THR A 141 -7.01 -14.91 -0.23
C THR A 141 -6.29 -15.75 -1.27
N SER A 142 -5.16 -15.25 -1.77
CA SER A 142 -4.29 -15.92 -2.73
C SER A 142 -2.85 -15.93 -2.21
N ARG A 143 -2.04 -16.90 -2.66
CA ARG A 143 -0.61 -16.91 -2.37
C ARG A 143 0.14 -16.11 -3.42
N TYR A 144 1.03 -15.27 -2.96
CA TYR A 144 1.96 -14.50 -3.79
C TYR A 144 3.37 -14.99 -3.50
N ALA A 145 4.15 -15.20 -4.55
CA ALA A 145 5.51 -15.68 -4.44
C ALA A 145 6.46 -14.80 -5.25
N VAL A 146 7.64 -14.58 -4.68
CA VAL A 146 8.78 -13.97 -5.37
C VAL A 146 9.92 -14.97 -5.34
N LYS A 147 10.48 -15.28 -6.50
CA LYS A 147 11.62 -16.16 -6.64
C LYS A 147 12.85 -15.38 -7.10
N VAL A 148 13.89 -15.41 -6.25
CA VAL A 148 15.14 -14.71 -6.52
C VAL A 148 16.28 -15.73 -6.59
N GLY A 149 17.04 -15.69 -7.67
CA GLY A 149 18.26 -16.46 -7.80
C GLY A 149 19.46 -15.67 -7.27
N GLY A 150 20.25 -16.26 -6.37
CA GLY A 150 21.43 -15.64 -5.84
C GLY A 150 22.49 -16.65 -5.43
N ASP A 151 23.75 -16.25 -5.53
CA ASP A 151 24.86 -17.04 -4.99
C ASP A 151 25.18 -16.55 -3.57
N ILE A 152 24.74 -17.31 -2.57
CA ILE A 152 24.96 -16.99 -1.15
C ILE A 152 26.45 -16.85 -0.81
N ARG A 153 27.32 -17.50 -1.60
CA ARG A 153 28.78 -17.37 -1.43
C ARG A 153 29.26 -15.94 -1.65
N LEU A 154 28.60 -15.19 -2.53
CA LEU A 154 28.93 -13.77 -2.76
C LEU A 154 28.64 -12.92 -1.54
N PHE A 155 27.58 -13.27 -0.79
CA PHE A 155 27.25 -12.61 0.47
C PHE A 155 28.27 -12.99 1.56
N LEU A 156 28.52 -14.27 1.75
CA LEU A 156 29.49 -14.74 2.75
C LEU A 156 30.92 -14.23 2.48
N THR A 157 31.30 -14.07 1.22
CA THR A 157 32.60 -13.51 0.85
C THR A 157 32.66 -11.98 0.83
N GLY A 158 31.54 -11.29 1.13
CA GLY A 158 31.46 -9.83 1.17
C GLY A 158 31.48 -9.15 -0.18
N ARG A 159 31.19 -9.87 -1.25
CA ARG A 159 31.09 -9.31 -2.61
C ARG A 159 29.70 -8.73 -2.91
N LYS A 160 28.68 -9.11 -2.14
CA LYS A 160 27.33 -8.58 -2.17
C LYS A 160 26.81 -8.42 -0.75
N ASP A 161 25.91 -7.48 -0.55
CA ASP A 161 25.29 -7.18 0.73
C ASP A 161 23.95 -7.93 0.87
N TRP A 162 23.74 -8.58 2.01
CA TRP A 162 22.48 -9.24 2.36
C TRP A 162 21.30 -8.27 2.38
N SER A 163 21.56 -7.07 2.90
CA SER A 163 20.55 -6.03 2.97
C SER A 163 19.96 -5.67 1.60
N GLU A 164 20.75 -5.73 0.53
CA GLU A 164 20.26 -5.45 -0.82
C GLU A 164 19.25 -6.50 -1.30
N LEU A 165 19.47 -7.78 -0.95
CA LEU A 165 18.54 -8.84 -1.30
C LEU A 165 17.22 -8.71 -0.53
N ILE A 166 17.32 -8.53 0.80
CA ILE A 166 16.15 -8.38 1.67
C ILE A 166 15.32 -7.17 1.25
N ASP A 167 15.96 -6.02 1.07
CA ASP A 167 15.32 -4.78 0.64
C ASP A 167 14.65 -4.94 -0.74
N ALA A 168 15.31 -5.60 -1.69
CA ALA A 168 14.74 -5.85 -3.01
C ALA A 168 13.49 -6.74 -2.94
N VAL A 169 13.49 -7.78 -2.11
CA VAL A 169 12.34 -8.68 -1.91
C VAL A 169 11.19 -7.91 -1.22
N ALA A 170 11.48 -7.21 -0.13
CA ALA A 170 10.48 -6.45 0.62
C ALA A 170 9.84 -5.34 -0.26
N LYS A 171 10.65 -4.61 -1.01
CA LYS A 171 10.16 -3.61 -1.98
C LYS A 171 9.30 -4.23 -3.07
N ALA A 172 9.67 -5.40 -3.59
CA ALA A 172 8.87 -6.08 -4.60
C ALA A 172 7.48 -6.44 -4.07
N TYR A 173 7.37 -6.95 -2.84
CA TYR A 173 6.10 -7.23 -2.19
C TYR A 173 5.31 -5.96 -1.92
N THR A 174 5.92 -4.95 -1.29
CA THR A 174 5.26 -3.67 -0.98
C THR A 174 4.72 -3.03 -2.25
N HIS A 175 5.50 -2.98 -3.32
CA HIS A 175 5.07 -2.46 -4.61
C HIS A 175 3.91 -3.27 -5.19
N LYS A 176 3.98 -4.60 -5.14
CA LYS A 176 2.92 -5.45 -5.67
C LYS A 176 1.61 -5.28 -4.91
N ILE A 177 1.67 -5.23 -3.59
CA ILE A 177 0.49 -5.02 -2.74
C ILE A 177 -0.11 -3.62 -3.01
N GLN A 178 0.72 -2.58 -3.05
CA GLN A 178 0.26 -1.22 -3.36
C GLN A 178 -0.41 -1.15 -4.74
N ASP A 179 0.20 -1.76 -5.75
CA ASP A 179 -0.33 -1.78 -7.09
C ASP A 179 -1.69 -2.47 -7.16
N GLU A 180 -1.87 -3.58 -6.46
CA GLU A 180 -3.14 -4.30 -6.40
C GLU A 180 -4.20 -3.53 -5.61
N LEU A 181 -3.82 -2.90 -4.50
CA LEU A 181 -4.73 -2.05 -3.72
C LEU A 181 -5.26 -0.88 -4.55
N TYR A 182 -4.37 -0.16 -5.24
CA TYR A 182 -4.77 0.95 -6.10
C TYR A 182 -5.63 0.49 -7.29
N ALA A 183 -5.22 -0.60 -7.94
CA ALA A 183 -5.95 -1.13 -9.09
C ALA A 183 -7.33 -1.64 -8.68
N GLU A 184 -7.43 -2.38 -7.59
CA GLU A 184 -8.70 -2.90 -7.08
C GLU A 184 -9.64 -1.76 -6.70
N PHE A 185 -9.15 -0.77 -5.94
CA PHE A 185 -9.95 0.37 -5.53
C PHE A 185 -10.47 1.18 -6.72
N MET A 186 -9.59 1.59 -7.63
CA MET A 186 -9.96 2.42 -8.77
C MET A 186 -10.84 1.67 -9.77
N ASN A 187 -10.56 0.40 -10.02
CA ASN A 187 -11.36 -0.43 -10.93
C ASN A 187 -12.74 -0.73 -10.32
N ALA A 188 -12.83 -1.03 -9.03
CA ALA A 188 -14.10 -1.26 -8.37
C ALA A 188 -14.95 0.01 -8.36
N ALA A 189 -14.38 1.15 -7.97
CA ALA A 189 -15.08 2.42 -7.95
C ALA A 189 -15.56 2.84 -9.35
N SER A 190 -14.75 2.63 -10.39
CA SER A 190 -15.13 3.01 -11.76
C SER A 190 -16.27 2.16 -12.36
N LYS A 191 -16.45 0.92 -11.88
CA LYS A 191 -17.48 -0.01 -12.35
C LYS A 191 -18.80 0.09 -11.60
N LEU A 192 -18.79 0.70 -10.42
CA LEU A 192 -20.00 0.83 -9.61
C LEU A 192 -20.97 1.84 -10.25
N PRO A 193 -22.28 1.57 -10.18
CA PRO A 193 -23.28 2.52 -10.66
C PRO A 193 -23.26 3.76 -9.76
N VAL A 194 -22.97 4.91 -10.36
CA VAL A 194 -22.99 6.20 -9.67
C VAL A 194 -24.31 6.91 -10.01
N THR A 195 -24.98 7.41 -8.98
CA THR A 195 -26.27 8.11 -9.11
C THR A 195 -26.09 9.43 -9.90
N THR A 196 -27.11 9.84 -10.64
CA THR A 196 -27.15 11.14 -11.31
C THR A 196 -26.91 12.25 -10.29
N GLY A 197 -26.05 13.21 -10.62
CA GLY A 197 -25.61 14.29 -9.70
C GLY A 197 -24.33 13.94 -8.92
N PHE A 198 -23.83 12.71 -9.02
CA PHE A 198 -22.53 12.27 -8.48
C PHE A 198 -21.57 11.86 -9.61
N LYS A 199 -22.01 11.92 -10.85
CA LYS A 199 -21.21 11.57 -12.02
C LYS A 199 -21.16 12.71 -13.01
N GLY A 200 -19.95 13.08 -13.43
CA GLY A 200 -19.71 14.03 -14.50
C GLY A 200 -18.79 13.47 -15.57
N THR A 201 -18.80 14.06 -16.74
CA THR A 201 -18.01 13.61 -17.88
C THR A 201 -17.48 14.78 -18.71
N GLY A 202 -16.37 14.53 -19.38
CA GLY A 202 -15.74 15.46 -20.32
C GLY A 202 -14.56 16.23 -19.73
N ALA A 203 -13.87 16.97 -20.59
CA ALA A 203 -12.72 17.75 -20.19
C ALA A 203 -13.09 18.80 -19.12
N LEU A 204 -12.29 18.90 -18.06
CA LEU A 204 -12.44 19.90 -17.01
C LEU A 204 -12.07 21.28 -17.57
N THR A 205 -13.10 21.99 -18.02
CA THR A 205 -13.02 23.38 -18.52
C THR A 205 -13.76 24.30 -17.55
N LYS A 206 -13.60 25.62 -17.73
CA LYS A 206 -14.27 26.61 -16.89
C LYS A 206 -15.79 26.42 -16.83
N ASP A 207 -16.40 26.01 -17.96
CA ASP A 207 -17.85 25.81 -18.07
C ASP A 207 -18.33 24.56 -17.31
N LYS A 208 -17.42 23.64 -17.00
CA LYS A 208 -17.68 22.41 -16.23
C LYS A 208 -17.33 22.51 -14.76
N LYS A 209 -16.84 23.69 -14.33
CA LYS A 209 -16.42 23.92 -12.95
C LYS A 209 -17.59 23.73 -11.99
N ASP A 210 -18.71 24.40 -12.25
CA ASP A 210 -19.88 24.37 -11.37
C ASP A 210 -20.44 22.94 -11.22
N GLU A 211 -20.43 22.15 -12.30
CA GLU A 211 -20.86 20.74 -12.28
C GLU A 211 -19.93 19.86 -11.43
N PHE A 212 -18.60 20.12 -11.51
CA PHE A 212 -17.64 19.39 -10.70
C PHE A 212 -17.73 19.76 -9.21
N ASP A 213 -17.88 21.06 -8.92
CA ASP A 213 -18.05 21.59 -7.55
C ASP A 213 -19.36 21.08 -6.91
N GLU A 214 -20.43 20.94 -7.72
CA GLU A 214 -21.68 20.34 -7.28
C GLU A 214 -21.50 18.88 -6.87
N ILE A 215 -20.72 18.09 -7.62
CA ILE A 215 -20.42 16.71 -7.25
C ILE A 215 -19.69 16.64 -5.90
N ILE A 216 -18.69 17.51 -5.67
CA ILE A 216 -17.97 17.57 -4.40
C ILE A 216 -18.95 17.88 -3.25
N SER A 217 -19.82 18.87 -3.44
CA SER A 217 -20.84 19.25 -2.46
C SER A 217 -21.84 18.12 -2.19
N ASN A 218 -22.30 17.46 -3.25
CA ASN A 218 -23.25 16.34 -3.15
C ASN A 218 -22.67 15.17 -2.37
N VAL A 219 -21.38 14.81 -2.60
CA VAL A 219 -20.70 13.77 -1.84
C VAL A 219 -20.59 14.14 -0.36
N ALA A 220 -20.21 15.37 -0.05
CA ALA A 220 -20.13 15.85 1.33
C ALA A 220 -21.50 15.79 2.03
N THR A 221 -22.54 16.28 1.36
CA THR A 221 -23.91 16.33 1.89
C THR A 221 -24.51 14.95 2.08
N ALA A 222 -24.38 14.05 1.09
CA ALA A 222 -24.94 12.71 1.15
C ALA A 222 -24.33 11.85 2.27
N ASN A 223 -23.08 12.10 2.61
CA ASN A 223 -22.39 11.38 3.68
C ASN A 223 -22.35 12.15 5.01
N ASN A 224 -22.96 13.34 5.04
CA ASN A 224 -22.97 14.23 6.22
C ASN A 224 -21.55 14.49 6.77
N VAL A 225 -20.61 14.78 5.88
CA VAL A 225 -19.20 15.05 6.22
C VAL A 225 -18.81 16.47 5.82
N SER A 226 -17.83 17.03 6.53
CA SER A 226 -17.27 18.34 6.21
C SER A 226 -16.07 18.27 5.27
N SER A 227 -15.47 17.08 5.12
CA SER A 227 -14.25 16.88 4.35
C SER A 227 -14.42 15.77 3.33
N VAL A 228 -13.97 16.05 2.11
CA VAL A 228 -13.87 15.09 1.02
C VAL A 228 -12.45 15.11 0.45
N VAL A 229 -12.09 14.09 -0.27
CA VAL A 229 -10.79 13.98 -0.94
C VAL A 229 -11.01 13.64 -2.41
N ILE A 230 -10.27 14.30 -3.29
CA ILE A 230 -10.25 14.01 -4.72
C ILE A 230 -9.06 13.11 -4.99
N MET A 231 -9.32 11.95 -5.57
CA MET A 231 -8.30 10.95 -5.87
C MET A 231 -8.17 10.72 -7.37
N GLY A 232 -6.96 10.50 -7.81
CA GLY A 232 -6.69 10.16 -9.20
C GLY A 232 -5.20 10.06 -9.49
N THR A 233 -4.89 9.68 -10.72
CA THR A 233 -3.49 9.70 -11.17
C THR A 233 -3.00 11.14 -11.32
N LYS A 234 -1.68 11.33 -11.28
CA LYS A 234 -1.07 12.65 -11.51
C LYS A 234 -1.56 13.32 -12.79
N THR A 235 -1.78 12.53 -13.85
CA THR A 235 -2.29 13.02 -15.14
C THR A 235 -3.72 13.56 -15.01
N ALA A 236 -4.58 12.85 -14.28
CA ALA A 236 -5.96 13.27 -14.03
C ALA A 236 -6.00 14.51 -13.11
N LEU A 237 -5.30 14.47 -11.98
CA LEU A 237 -5.22 15.60 -11.05
C LEU A 237 -4.67 16.88 -11.68
N LYS A 238 -3.73 16.76 -12.62
CA LYS A 238 -3.20 17.91 -13.36
C LYS A 238 -4.27 18.64 -14.17
N LYS A 239 -5.36 17.97 -14.56
CA LYS A 239 -6.48 18.64 -15.28
C LYS A 239 -7.24 19.62 -14.40
N LEU A 240 -7.23 19.43 -13.07
CA LEU A 240 -7.80 20.39 -12.12
C LEU A 240 -7.09 21.76 -12.15
N ASN A 241 -5.83 21.81 -12.56
CA ASN A 241 -5.11 23.07 -12.71
C ASN A 241 -5.81 24.00 -13.73
N ALA A 242 -6.50 23.43 -14.73
CA ALA A 242 -7.23 24.22 -15.71
C ALA A 242 -8.45 24.93 -15.11
N LEU A 243 -9.09 24.34 -14.10
CA LEU A 243 -10.21 24.96 -13.39
C LEU A 243 -9.73 26.12 -12.50
N ALA A 244 -8.59 25.97 -11.86
CA ALA A 244 -8.00 27.00 -10.99
C ALA A 244 -7.32 28.15 -11.77
N GLY A 245 -6.85 27.89 -13.00
CA GLY A 245 -5.97 28.80 -13.75
C GLY A 245 -6.60 29.61 -14.87
N ASN A 246 -7.85 29.37 -15.24
CA ASN A 246 -8.48 30.02 -16.39
C ASN A 246 -9.10 31.38 -16.04
N GLY A 247 -8.28 32.42 -16.00
CA GLY A 247 -8.70 33.82 -16.10
C GLY A 247 -8.70 34.64 -14.81
N SER A 248 -8.43 34.07 -13.66
CA SER A 248 -8.30 34.81 -12.39
C SER A 248 -7.20 34.18 -11.53
N VAL A 249 -5.99 34.20 -12.04
CA VAL A 249 -4.79 33.76 -11.29
C VAL A 249 -4.56 34.61 -10.02
N GLU A 250 -5.29 35.69 -9.85
CA GLU A 250 -5.09 36.64 -8.76
C GLU A 250 -5.45 36.07 -7.37
N TRP A 251 -6.41 35.17 -7.28
CA TRP A 251 -6.85 34.60 -6.00
C TRP A 251 -6.25 33.23 -5.66
N VAL A 252 -5.47 32.63 -6.55
CA VAL A 252 -4.71 31.43 -6.22
C VAL A 252 -3.55 31.79 -5.31
N ALA A 253 -3.52 31.26 -4.10
CA ALA A 253 -2.47 31.52 -3.13
C ALA A 253 -1.08 31.23 -3.67
N ALA A 254 -0.06 31.98 -3.23
CA ALA A 254 1.32 31.80 -3.67
C ALA A 254 1.82 30.37 -3.43
N SER A 255 1.43 29.75 -2.31
CA SER A 255 1.72 28.37 -1.96
C SER A 255 1.15 27.36 -2.97
N GLN A 256 -0.03 27.61 -3.53
CA GLN A 256 -0.63 26.75 -4.56
C GLN A 256 0.14 26.87 -5.89
N LYS A 257 0.58 28.08 -6.25
CA LYS A 257 1.42 28.28 -7.45
C LYS A 257 2.76 27.58 -7.31
N GLU A 258 3.35 27.62 -6.11
CA GLU A 258 4.58 26.92 -5.79
C GLU A 258 4.39 25.39 -5.84
N ALA A 259 3.29 24.87 -5.29
CA ALA A 259 2.94 23.45 -5.39
C ALA A 259 2.85 23.01 -6.85
N VAL A 260 2.13 23.76 -7.71
CA VAL A 260 2.04 23.45 -9.14
C VAL A 260 3.41 23.51 -9.83
N ALA A 261 4.27 24.47 -9.47
CA ALA A 261 5.62 24.58 -10.04
C ALA A 261 6.49 23.39 -9.63
N ASN A 262 6.39 22.91 -8.39
CA ASN A 262 7.22 21.84 -7.86
C ASN A 262 6.71 20.44 -8.21
N THR A 263 5.40 20.21 -8.10
CA THR A 263 4.80 18.87 -8.26
C THR A 263 4.02 18.69 -9.56
N GLY A 264 3.60 19.79 -10.18
CA GLY A 264 2.75 19.80 -11.37
C GLY A 264 1.24 19.71 -11.08
N ILE A 265 0.85 19.54 -9.81
CA ILE A 265 -0.55 19.48 -9.34
C ILE A 265 -0.79 20.55 -8.26
N LEU A 266 -2.05 20.92 -8.05
CA LEU A 266 -2.45 21.79 -6.95
C LEU A 266 -2.18 21.10 -5.61
N GLY A 267 -1.89 21.86 -4.56
CA GLY A 267 -1.81 21.33 -3.20
C GLY A 267 -3.17 20.95 -2.63
N SER A 268 -4.20 21.73 -3.00
CA SER A 268 -5.62 21.46 -2.71
C SER A 268 -6.49 22.14 -3.76
N TYR A 269 -7.70 21.64 -3.97
CA TYR A 269 -8.70 22.25 -4.84
C TYR A 269 -9.83 22.84 -4.00
N GLU A 270 -9.90 24.14 -3.92
CA GLU A 270 -10.91 24.90 -3.13
C GLU A 270 -11.11 24.37 -1.69
N GLY A 271 -9.99 24.08 -1.01
CA GLY A 271 -10.00 23.52 0.34
C GLY A 271 -10.15 21.99 0.40
N THR A 272 -10.41 21.34 -0.73
CA THR A 272 -10.49 19.89 -0.83
C THR A 272 -9.09 19.29 -1.03
N SER A 273 -8.74 18.30 -0.24
CA SER A 273 -7.45 17.59 -0.35
C SER A 273 -7.38 16.80 -1.65
N LEU A 274 -6.18 16.74 -2.24
CA LEU A 274 -5.88 15.94 -3.42
C LEU A 274 -4.98 14.78 -3.02
N LEU A 275 -5.37 13.56 -3.41
CA LEU A 275 -4.58 12.36 -3.17
C LEU A 275 -4.13 11.76 -4.50
N GLU A 276 -2.82 11.79 -4.72
CA GLU A 276 -2.22 11.20 -5.92
C GLU A 276 -2.15 9.68 -5.78
N ILE A 277 -2.70 8.97 -6.77
CA ILE A 277 -2.54 7.53 -6.91
C ILE A 277 -1.39 7.28 -7.88
N PRO A 278 -0.30 6.64 -7.44
CA PRO A 278 0.86 6.38 -8.28
C PRO A 278 0.49 5.54 -9.50
N GLN A 279 0.94 5.97 -10.68
CA GLN A 279 0.70 5.24 -11.92
C GLN A 279 1.90 4.34 -12.24
N ARG A 280 1.60 3.09 -12.61
CA ARG A 280 2.57 2.10 -13.08
C ARG A 280 2.06 1.39 -14.32
N PHE A 281 2.94 0.66 -14.98
CA PHE A 281 2.55 -0.25 -16.05
C PHE A 281 2.26 -1.64 -15.48
N LYS A 282 1.24 -2.31 -16.05
CA LYS A 282 0.85 -3.66 -15.61
C LYS A 282 1.92 -4.71 -15.89
N ASP A 283 2.68 -4.49 -16.93
CA ASP A 283 3.66 -5.45 -17.44
C ASP A 283 4.89 -4.74 -18.05
N ASN A 284 5.90 -5.51 -18.36
CA ASN A 284 7.15 -5.02 -18.96
C ASN A 284 6.98 -4.58 -20.42
N THR A 285 5.81 -4.76 -21.04
CA THR A 285 5.54 -4.31 -22.40
C THR A 285 5.32 -2.79 -22.47
N LEU A 286 5.06 -2.15 -21.31
CA LEU A 286 4.77 -0.72 -21.17
C LEU A 286 3.56 -0.25 -21.99
N ALA A 287 2.69 -1.18 -22.38
CA ALA A 287 1.50 -0.89 -23.18
C ALA A 287 0.29 -0.49 -22.31
N ASN A 288 0.11 -1.18 -21.18
CA ASN A 288 -1.08 -1.03 -20.35
C ASN A 288 -0.73 -0.39 -19.00
N LYS A 289 -1.45 0.68 -18.68
CA LYS A 289 -1.36 1.34 -17.37
C LYS A 289 -2.17 0.55 -16.33
N LEU A 290 -1.73 0.63 -15.09
CA LEU A 290 -2.36 -0.07 -13.96
C LEU A 290 -3.71 0.55 -13.61
N VAL A 291 -3.75 1.87 -13.54
CA VAL A 291 -4.92 2.68 -13.19
C VAL A 291 -5.34 3.51 -14.39
N ASP A 292 -6.65 3.68 -14.58
CA ASP A 292 -7.18 4.54 -15.64
C ASP A 292 -6.76 6.00 -15.38
N PRO A 293 -6.03 6.65 -16.29
CA PRO A 293 -5.56 8.02 -16.10
C PRO A 293 -6.64 9.08 -16.33
N THR A 294 -7.85 8.69 -16.75
CA THR A 294 -8.94 9.61 -17.13
C THR A 294 -9.96 9.80 -16.01
N ILE A 295 -9.93 8.96 -14.99
CA ILE A 295 -10.92 8.96 -13.93
C ILE A 295 -10.42 9.74 -12.71
N LEU A 296 -11.26 10.65 -12.24
CA LEU A 296 -11.18 11.28 -10.93
C LEU A 296 -12.28 10.74 -10.03
N LEU A 297 -11.95 10.43 -8.80
CA LEU A 297 -12.88 9.98 -7.78
C LEU A 297 -12.94 10.99 -6.65
N VAL A 298 -14.14 11.25 -6.14
CA VAL A 298 -14.39 12.10 -4.98
C VAL A 298 -14.93 11.23 -3.86
N PHE A 299 -14.16 11.08 -2.78
CA PHE A 299 -14.53 10.25 -1.65
C PHE A 299 -14.71 11.05 -0.37
N PRO A 300 -15.67 10.68 0.51
CA PRO A 300 -15.80 11.28 1.83
C PRO A 300 -14.65 10.82 2.73
N VAL A 301 -14.13 11.72 3.55
CA VAL A 301 -13.14 11.39 4.59
C VAL A 301 -13.91 11.01 5.86
N ILE A 302 -13.96 9.72 6.13
CA ILE A 302 -14.68 9.11 7.27
C ILE A 302 -13.86 7.96 7.84
N ASP A 303 -14.24 7.48 9.02
CA ASP A 303 -13.59 6.33 9.66
C ASP A 303 -13.79 4.99 8.90
N TYR A 304 -14.72 4.97 7.96
CA TYR A 304 -14.95 3.78 7.12
C TYR A 304 -13.89 3.67 6.03
N LYS A 305 -13.18 2.55 6.06
CA LYS A 305 -12.14 2.23 5.08
C LYS A 305 -12.68 1.28 4.01
N PRO A 306 -12.81 1.72 2.75
CA PRO A 306 -13.46 0.93 1.71
C PRO A 306 -12.64 -0.28 1.24
N VAL A 307 -11.33 -0.22 1.32
CA VAL A 307 -10.45 -1.33 0.89
C VAL A 307 -10.18 -2.23 2.07
N LYS A 308 -10.44 -3.53 1.91
CA LYS A 308 -10.18 -4.56 2.91
C LYS A 308 -8.94 -5.33 2.47
N PHE A 309 -7.90 -5.27 3.28
CA PHE A 309 -6.66 -5.99 3.08
C PHE A 309 -6.52 -7.06 4.15
N ILE A 310 -6.37 -8.30 3.71
CA ILE A 310 -6.11 -9.43 4.58
C ILE A 310 -4.67 -9.83 4.40
N ASP A 311 -3.94 -9.83 5.49
CA ASP A 311 -2.59 -10.31 5.58
C ASP A 311 -2.58 -11.67 6.26
N GLY A 312 -2.09 -12.68 5.57
CA GLY A 312 -1.97 -14.06 6.09
C GLY A 312 -0.82 -14.26 7.08
N GLY A 313 -0.14 -13.17 7.45
CA GLY A 313 0.79 -13.08 8.58
C GLY A 313 2.16 -13.67 8.35
N GLU A 314 2.29 -14.84 7.78
CA GLU A 314 3.58 -15.52 7.68
C GLU A 314 4.13 -15.48 6.25
N THR A 315 5.36 -14.98 6.13
CA THR A 315 6.16 -15.11 4.92
C THR A 315 6.99 -16.39 5.06
N THR A 316 6.82 -17.34 4.17
CA THR A 316 7.66 -18.53 4.14
C THR A 316 8.78 -18.37 3.11
N LEU A 317 10.02 -18.65 3.51
CA LEU A 317 11.18 -18.62 2.63
C LEU A 317 11.64 -20.05 2.33
N GLU A 318 11.36 -20.50 1.12
CA GLU A 318 11.91 -21.80 0.66
C GLU A 318 13.24 -21.58 -0.07
N VAL A 319 14.27 -22.28 0.39
CA VAL A 319 15.59 -22.25 -0.23
C VAL A 319 15.81 -23.54 -0.99
N THR A 320 15.92 -23.45 -2.31
CA THR A 320 16.29 -24.62 -3.13
C THR A 320 17.80 -24.82 -3.10
N GLU A 321 18.23 -26.04 -2.78
CA GLU A 321 19.65 -26.38 -2.67
C GLU A 321 20.43 -26.08 -3.95
N ALA A 322 21.62 -25.51 -3.78
CA ALA A 322 22.63 -25.43 -4.84
C ALA A 322 23.00 -26.86 -5.28
N GLY A 323 22.86 -27.17 -6.56
CA GLY A 323 23.08 -28.49 -7.10
C GLY A 323 21.82 -29.20 -7.62
N ALA A 324 20.63 -28.70 -7.30
CA ALA A 324 19.40 -29.05 -8.00
C ALA A 324 19.32 -28.41 -9.40
N ASN A 325 20.00 -27.28 -9.59
CA ASN A 325 20.14 -26.57 -10.86
C ASN A 325 21.56 -26.74 -11.42
N ALA A 326 21.68 -26.84 -12.74
CA ALA A 326 22.96 -26.98 -13.43
C ALA A 326 23.95 -25.82 -13.21
N ASP A 327 23.46 -24.69 -12.68
CA ASP A 327 24.21 -23.43 -12.57
C ASP A 327 24.77 -23.19 -11.16
N ASP A 328 24.68 -24.17 -10.23
CA ASP A 328 25.04 -24.01 -8.81
C ASP A 328 24.40 -22.78 -8.09
N MET A 329 23.35 -22.18 -8.68
CA MET A 329 22.62 -21.07 -8.08
C MET A 329 21.60 -21.58 -7.07
N GLN A 330 21.60 -21.00 -5.89
CA GLN A 330 20.52 -21.17 -4.94
C GLN A 330 19.36 -20.26 -5.34
N THR A 331 18.14 -20.78 -5.22
CA THR A 331 16.95 -19.97 -5.43
C THR A 331 16.23 -19.80 -4.10
N TYR A 332 15.87 -18.56 -3.82
CA TYR A 332 15.10 -18.13 -2.66
C TYR A 332 13.70 -17.85 -3.13
N GLU A 333 12.73 -18.55 -2.60
CA GLU A 333 11.33 -18.35 -2.92
C GLU A 333 10.60 -17.88 -1.66
N ALA A 334 10.30 -16.58 -1.61
CA ALA A 334 9.49 -16.00 -0.55
C ALA A 334 8.02 -16.06 -0.95
N GLN A 335 7.17 -16.65 -0.10
CA GLN A 335 5.74 -16.78 -0.31
C GLN A 335 4.98 -16.08 0.82
N ARG A 336 3.91 -15.34 0.47
CA ARG A 336 3.01 -14.71 1.43
C ARG A 336 1.57 -14.84 0.97
N ARG A 337 0.66 -15.11 1.90
CA ARG A 337 -0.77 -15.19 1.62
C ARG A 337 -1.42 -13.85 1.89
N MET A 338 -2.18 -13.33 0.94
CA MET A 338 -2.91 -12.08 1.11
C MET A 338 -4.19 -12.04 0.28
N GLY A 339 -5.11 -11.17 0.71
CA GLY A 339 -6.36 -10.94 0.03
C GLY A 339 -6.73 -9.47 0.00
N ILE A 340 -7.27 -9.01 -1.11
CA ILE A 340 -7.68 -7.63 -1.31
C ILE A 340 -9.09 -7.61 -1.88
N ALA A 341 -9.95 -6.78 -1.30
CA ALA A 341 -11.27 -6.51 -1.84
C ALA A 341 -11.71 -5.08 -1.52
N THR A 342 -12.49 -4.49 -2.40
CA THR A 342 -13.06 -3.16 -2.19
C THR A 342 -14.56 -3.29 -1.93
N ILE A 343 -15.00 -2.73 -0.80
CA ILE A 343 -16.40 -2.67 -0.38
C ILE A 343 -16.76 -1.21 -0.21
N ILE A 344 -17.60 -0.67 -1.08
CA ILE A 344 -18.01 0.73 -1.03
C ILE A 344 -19.48 0.77 -0.62
N THR A 345 -19.75 1.28 0.58
CA THR A 345 -21.10 1.44 1.13
C THR A 345 -21.54 2.90 1.21
N ARG A 346 -20.64 3.84 0.88
CA ARG A 346 -20.87 5.28 0.94
C ARG A 346 -21.05 5.87 -0.45
N GLN A 347 -21.77 6.98 -0.54
CA GLN A 347 -21.89 7.71 -1.79
C GLN A 347 -20.56 8.39 -2.12
N PHE A 348 -20.08 8.16 -3.33
CA PHE A 348 -18.87 8.78 -3.87
C PHE A 348 -19.16 9.42 -5.22
N GLY A 349 -18.31 10.34 -5.63
CA GLY A 349 -18.40 11.00 -6.93
C GLY A 349 -17.39 10.47 -7.92
N GLN A 350 -17.73 10.52 -9.20
CA GLN A 350 -16.86 10.13 -10.29
C GLN A 350 -16.89 11.18 -11.40
N TRP A 351 -15.72 11.50 -11.91
CA TRP A 351 -15.57 12.30 -13.13
C TRP A 351 -14.71 11.57 -14.14
N ASP A 352 -15.25 11.43 -15.36
CA ASP A 352 -14.53 10.83 -16.49
C ASP A 352 -14.10 11.93 -17.47
N LEU A 353 -12.79 12.08 -17.65
CA LEU A 353 -12.17 13.15 -18.42
C LEU A 353 -12.26 12.94 -19.95
N ASP A 354 -12.46 11.70 -20.42
CA ASP A 354 -12.40 11.31 -21.82
C ASP A 354 -13.77 10.88 -22.39
N ALA A 355 -14.83 10.91 -21.59
CA ALA A 355 -16.18 10.49 -22.00
C ALA A 355 -16.98 11.61 -22.69
#